data_0bdab8f6d95a8db7051b3fcb48fc740b
#
_entry.id   0bdab8f6d95a8db7051b3fcb48fc740b
#
_cell.length_a   1.000
_cell.length_b   1.000
_cell.length_c   1.000
_cell.angle_alpha   90.00
_cell.angle_beta   90.00
_cell.angle_gamma   90.00
#
_symmetry.space_group_name_H-M   'P 1'
#
loop_
_entity.id
_entity.type
_entity.pdbx_description
1 polymer ?
#
loop_
_entity_poly.entity_id
_entity_poly.type
_entity_poly.pdbx_seq_one_letter_code
_entity_poly.pdbx_strand_id
1 'polypeptide(L)'
;MTVTKKTTKKTAPKKTTKKTAPKKTTKSLRTKVICISHKEDNDGISSAALIRQAFGGDAILVDYPGQMEALYQVVTDEKLKSLFICDLGLSKKTQDEFIDILTTLRKNKVSVTYIDHHDIDPNVVKALQKIKVKVIHDVNECTTVQVYNTYKSKLNDHASFVATCAAITDYMEDRPIGSKLLQMYDRQFALISATVLTYNIVGRQREPDYLLYLVEELSESKFPHDIPNTFEFAQIQV
;
A
#
# COMPACT_ATOMS: atom_id res chain seq x y z
N MET A 1 14.10 -61.72 54.48
CA MET A 1 14.79 -62.01 53.20
C MET A 1 14.75 -60.66 52.37
N THR A 2 15.92 -60.05 52.36
CA THR A 2 16.09 -58.71 51.79
C THR A 2 16.76 -58.79 50.43
N VAL A 3 16.10 -58.41 49.34
CA VAL A 3 16.69 -58.49 47.98
C VAL A 3 17.13 -57.08 47.56
N THR A 4 18.43 -56.89 47.44
CA THR A 4 19.09 -55.67 46.97
C THR A 4 19.13 -55.67 45.44
N LYS A 5 18.53 -54.61 44.79
CA LYS A 5 18.65 -54.36 43.35
C LYS A 5 19.84 -53.44 43.09
N LYS A 6 20.80 -53.91 42.29
CA LYS A 6 21.89 -53.10 41.70
C LYS A 6 21.38 -52.27 40.56
N THR A 7 21.61 -50.94 40.62
CA THR A 7 21.41 -50.03 39.57
C THR A 7 22.67 -49.77 38.75
N THR A 8 22.66 -50.15 37.48
CA THR A 8 23.73 -49.84 36.51
C THR A 8 23.48 -48.47 35.88
N LYS A 9 24.43 -47.52 36.06
CA LYS A 9 24.46 -46.23 35.37
C LYS A 9 24.92 -46.42 33.92
N LYS A 10 24.08 -46.06 32.94
CA LYS A 10 24.46 -45.89 31.53
C LYS A 10 24.92 -44.46 31.31
N THR A 11 26.17 -44.31 30.89
CA THR A 11 26.76 -43.06 30.43
C THR A 11 26.29 -42.74 29.01
N ALA A 12 25.73 -41.53 28.81
CA ALA A 12 25.30 -41.03 27.51
C ALA A 12 26.48 -40.41 26.72
N PRO A 13 26.53 -40.53 25.36
CA PRO A 13 27.61 -39.95 24.57
C PRO A 13 27.49 -38.45 24.42
N LYS A 14 28.61 -37.71 24.55
CA LYS A 14 28.74 -36.30 24.31
C LYS A 14 28.52 -35.98 22.82
N LYS A 15 27.47 -35.19 22.51
CA LYS A 15 27.28 -34.58 21.19
C LYS A 15 28.21 -33.39 21.03
N THR A 16 29.18 -33.50 20.13
CA THR A 16 30.00 -32.39 19.64
C THR A 16 29.16 -31.51 18.71
N THR A 17 28.77 -30.32 19.15
CA THR A 17 28.14 -29.30 18.32
C THR A 17 29.21 -28.63 17.46
N LYS A 18 29.21 -28.91 16.16
CA LYS A 18 29.93 -28.08 15.14
C LYS A 18 29.32 -26.68 15.10
N LYS A 19 30.09 -25.68 15.53
CA LYS A 19 29.77 -24.26 15.31
C LYS A 19 29.85 -24.00 13.81
N THR A 20 28.68 -23.81 13.16
CA THR A 20 28.59 -23.23 11.81
C THR A 20 28.85 -21.75 11.92
N ALA A 21 29.84 -21.25 11.16
CA ALA A 21 30.13 -19.83 11.03
C ALA A 21 28.90 -19.07 10.48
N PRO A 22 28.64 -17.83 10.94
CA PRO A 22 27.51 -17.06 10.47
C PRO A 22 27.71 -16.73 8.97
N LYS A 23 26.74 -17.12 8.13
CA LYS A 23 26.64 -16.68 6.74
C LYS A 23 26.58 -15.16 6.73
N LYS A 24 27.56 -14.50 6.12
CA LYS A 24 27.49 -13.09 5.76
C LYS A 24 26.26 -12.91 4.87
N THR A 25 25.19 -12.39 5.42
CA THR A 25 24.06 -11.84 4.66
C THR A 25 24.60 -10.63 3.91
N THR A 26 24.84 -10.78 2.63
CA THR A 26 25.00 -9.65 1.71
C THR A 26 23.72 -8.82 1.84
N LYS A 27 23.80 -7.64 2.47
CA LYS A 27 22.76 -6.63 2.41
C LYS A 27 22.53 -6.33 0.92
N SER A 28 21.49 -6.90 0.34
CA SER A 28 20.95 -6.43 -0.92
C SER A 28 20.79 -4.92 -0.76
N LEU A 29 21.34 -4.14 -1.67
CA LEU A 29 21.05 -2.72 -1.83
C LEU A 29 19.56 -2.64 -2.18
N ARG A 30 18.68 -2.65 -1.17
CA ARG A 30 17.25 -2.49 -1.39
C ARG A 30 17.05 -1.14 -2.04
N THR A 31 16.62 -1.17 -3.27
CA THR A 31 16.20 0.03 -4.01
C THR A 31 15.01 0.61 -3.25
N LYS A 32 15.11 1.88 -2.82
CA LYS A 32 14.05 2.53 -2.07
C LYS A 32 12.86 2.78 -2.98
N VAL A 33 11.71 2.25 -2.60
CA VAL A 33 10.41 2.49 -3.22
C VAL A 33 9.59 3.35 -2.27
N ILE A 34 8.97 4.39 -2.77
CA ILE A 34 8.04 5.23 -2.00
C ILE A 34 6.72 5.32 -2.78
N CYS A 35 5.62 5.23 -2.04
CA CYS A 35 4.28 5.56 -2.51
C CYS A 35 3.78 6.80 -1.76
N ILE A 36 3.52 7.90 -2.47
CA ILE A 36 2.78 9.05 -1.92
C ILE A 36 1.32 8.83 -2.28
N SER A 37 0.43 8.84 -1.28
CA SER A 37 -0.99 8.56 -1.49
C SER A 37 -1.89 9.41 -0.60
N HIS A 38 -3.15 9.56 -1.00
CA HIS A 38 -4.15 10.27 -0.21
C HIS A 38 -4.42 9.55 1.12
N LYS A 39 -4.65 10.32 2.20
CA LYS A 39 -4.79 9.77 3.56
C LYS A 39 -6.20 9.77 4.12
N GLU A 40 -7.13 10.51 3.50
CA GLU A 40 -8.41 10.84 4.12
C GLU A 40 -9.53 9.85 3.79
N ASP A 41 -9.28 8.94 2.84
CA ASP A 41 -10.25 7.94 2.40
C ASP A 41 -9.63 6.56 2.17
N ASN A 42 -10.51 5.63 1.86
CA ASN A 42 -10.12 4.24 1.64
C ASN A 42 -9.39 4.04 0.31
N ASP A 43 -9.69 4.83 -0.73
CA ASP A 43 -9.05 4.65 -2.04
C ASP A 43 -7.55 4.97 -1.97
N GLY A 44 -7.18 6.07 -1.33
CA GLY A 44 -5.78 6.40 -1.13
C GLY A 44 -5.03 5.41 -0.23
N ILE A 45 -5.60 5.03 0.93
CA ILE A 45 -4.99 4.07 1.86
C ILE A 45 -4.82 2.69 1.21
N SER A 46 -5.84 2.20 0.54
CA SER A 46 -5.80 0.90 -0.15
C SER A 46 -4.86 0.90 -1.34
N SER A 47 -4.78 2.00 -2.09
CA SER A 47 -3.80 2.17 -3.18
C SER A 47 -2.37 2.04 -2.67
N ALA A 48 -2.04 2.72 -1.56
CA ALA A 48 -0.72 2.59 -0.93
C ALA A 48 -0.44 1.16 -0.46
N ALA A 49 -1.44 0.47 0.11
CA ALA A 49 -1.31 -0.92 0.54
C ALA A 49 -1.01 -1.87 -0.62
N LEU A 50 -1.73 -1.75 -1.74
CA LEU A 50 -1.49 -2.59 -2.91
C LEU A 50 -0.14 -2.29 -3.60
N ILE A 51 0.31 -1.03 -3.63
CA ILE A 51 1.66 -0.70 -4.10
C ILE A 51 2.72 -1.32 -3.18
N ARG A 52 2.56 -1.21 -1.85
CA ARG A 52 3.45 -1.85 -0.88
C ARG A 52 3.49 -3.36 -1.06
N GLN A 53 2.34 -4.01 -1.28
CA GLN A 53 2.28 -5.46 -1.54
C GLN A 53 3.04 -5.84 -2.82
N ALA A 54 2.87 -5.08 -3.89
CA ALA A 54 3.44 -5.40 -5.21
C ALA A 54 4.94 -5.12 -5.32
N PHE A 55 5.46 -4.12 -4.62
CA PHE A 55 6.82 -3.59 -4.81
C PHE A 55 7.62 -3.44 -3.52
N GLY A 56 6.99 -3.59 -2.36
CA GLY A 56 7.59 -3.23 -1.07
C GLY A 56 7.71 -1.72 -0.91
N GLY A 57 8.53 -1.30 0.06
CA GLY A 57 8.83 0.12 0.30
C GLY A 57 7.92 0.76 1.33
N ASP A 58 7.98 2.10 1.38
CA ASP A 58 7.32 2.90 2.39
C ASP A 58 6.20 3.73 1.77
N ALA A 59 5.15 4.03 2.54
CA ALA A 59 4.11 4.96 2.17
C ALA A 59 4.32 6.32 2.84
N ILE A 60 4.00 7.40 2.14
CA ILE A 60 3.84 8.76 2.67
C ILE A 60 2.39 9.13 2.40
N LEU A 61 1.62 9.27 3.46
CA LEU A 61 0.19 9.56 3.38
C LEU A 61 -0.02 11.06 3.58
N VAL A 62 -0.69 11.70 2.63
CA VAL A 62 -0.87 13.15 2.60
C VAL A 62 -2.32 13.54 2.30
N ASP A 63 -2.68 14.74 2.73
CA ASP A 63 -3.81 15.48 2.19
C ASP A 63 -3.38 16.29 0.97
N TYR A 64 -4.32 16.94 0.30
CA TYR A 64 -4.01 17.75 -0.87
C TYR A 64 -3.01 18.90 -0.61
N PRO A 65 -3.06 19.64 0.52
CA PRO A 65 -2.04 20.63 0.84
C PRO A 65 -0.64 20.02 1.05
N GLY A 66 -0.56 18.80 1.60
CA GLY A 66 0.70 18.11 1.91
C GLY A 66 1.38 17.46 0.70
N GLN A 67 0.68 17.31 -0.43
CA GLN A 67 1.20 16.63 -1.63
C GLN A 67 2.54 17.21 -2.10
N MET A 68 2.63 18.52 -2.22
CA MET A 68 3.83 19.18 -2.74
C MET A 68 4.98 19.08 -1.74
N GLU A 69 4.71 19.20 -0.44
CA GLU A 69 5.72 19.03 0.61
C GLU A 69 6.33 17.62 0.58
N ALA A 70 5.51 16.59 0.46
CA ALA A 70 6.00 15.21 0.31
C ALA A 70 6.88 15.03 -0.93
N LEU A 71 6.53 15.66 -2.05
CA LEU A 71 7.35 15.63 -3.26
C LEU A 71 8.70 16.33 -3.07
N TYR A 72 8.75 17.46 -2.35
CA TYR A 72 10.00 18.12 -2.00
C TYR A 72 10.90 17.27 -1.10
N GLN A 73 10.32 16.52 -0.18
CA GLN A 73 11.08 15.59 0.68
C GLN A 73 11.70 14.47 -0.14
N VAL A 74 10.94 13.84 -1.05
CA VAL A 74 11.43 12.68 -1.80
C VAL A 74 12.38 13.05 -2.94
N VAL A 75 12.30 14.25 -3.51
CA VAL A 75 13.19 14.67 -4.62
C VAL A 75 14.64 14.77 -4.20
N THR A 76 14.92 14.98 -2.91
CA THR A 76 16.26 15.07 -2.33
C THR A 76 16.83 13.72 -1.90
N ASP A 77 16.04 12.63 -1.95
CA ASP A 77 16.47 11.30 -1.51
C ASP A 77 17.24 10.57 -2.62
N GLU A 78 18.56 10.59 -2.55
CA GLU A 78 19.45 9.93 -3.50
C GLU A 78 19.27 8.39 -3.58
N LYS A 79 18.67 7.77 -2.57
CA LYS A 79 18.38 6.32 -2.53
C LYS A 79 17.10 5.95 -3.24
N LEU A 80 16.24 6.91 -3.53
CA LEU A 80 14.97 6.69 -4.20
C LEU A 80 15.19 6.12 -5.60
N LYS A 81 14.53 5.03 -5.93
CA LYS A 81 14.58 4.39 -7.26
C LYS A 81 13.22 4.34 -7.94
N SER A 82 12.15 4.24 -7.15
CA SER A 82 10.79 4.20 -7.66
C SER A 82 9.88 5.05 -6.80
N LEU A 83 9.11 5.91 -7.43
CA LEU A 83 8.05 6.72 -6.83
C LEU A 83 6.72 6.36 -7.47
N PHE A 84 5.76 6.03 -6.64
CA PHE A 84 4.34 5.94 -7.00
C PHE A 84 3.62 7.11 -6.39
N ILE A 85 2.71 7.72 -7.13
CA ILE A 85 1.83 8.79 -6.66
C ILE A 85 0.42 8.31 -6.97
N CYS A 86 -0.39 8.10 -5.94
CA CYS A 86 -1.70 7.48 -6.04
C CYS A 86 -2.77 8.37 -5.45
N ASP A 87 -3.90 8.50 -6.15
CA ASP A 87 -5.11 9.12 -5.65
C ASP A 87 -4.91 10.57 -5.17
N LEU A 88 -4.19 11.34 -5.96
CA LEU A 88 -3.87 12.74 -5.66
C LEU A 88 -4.09 13.60 -6.90
N GLY A 89 -5.28 14.18 -7.00
CA GLY A 89 -5.65 15.10 -8.06
C GLY A 89 -4.72 16.32 -8.10
N LEU A 90 -4.58 16.94 -9.27
CA LEU A 90 -3.67 18.05 -9.50
C LEU A 90 -4.41 19.39 -9.60
N SER A 91 -4.06 20.31 -8.72
CA SER A 91 -4.51 21.68 -8.77
C SER A 91 -3.83 22.44 -9.93
N LYS A 92 -4.60 23.28 -10.66
CA LYS A 92 -4.04 24.18 -11.69
C LYS A 92 -2.92 25.09 -11.16
N LYS A 93 -2.91 25.38 -9.85
CA LYS A 93 -1.89 26.25 -9.24
C LYS A 93 -0.56 25.53 -9.02
N THR A 94 -0.57 24.21 -8.86
CA THR A 94 0.62 23.42 -8.51
C THR A 94 1.09 22.53 -9.65
N GLN A 95 0.35 22.43 -10.75
CA GLN A 95 0.64 21.49 -11.83
C GLN A 95 2.01 21.70 -12.48
N ASP A 96 2.42 22.96 -12.71
CA ASP A 96 3.71 23.24 -13.35
C ASP A 96 4.87 22.86 -12.44
N GLU A 97 4.76 23.21 -11.16
CA GLU A 97 5.73 22.85 -10.13
C GLU A 97 5.81 21.33 -9.92
N PHE A 98 4.66 20.65 -9.95
CA PHE A 98 4.59 19.18 -9.92
C PHE A 98 5.38 18.56 -11.10
N ILE A 99 5.17 19.06 -12.32
CA ILE A 99 5.90 18.58 -13.51
C ILE A 99 7.40 18.83 -13.39
N ASP A 100 7.82 19.98 -12.84
CA ASP A 100 9.24 20.32 -12.65
C ASP A 100 9.92 19.39 -11.64
N ILE A 101 9.26 19.07 -10.52
CA ILE A 101 9.77 18.12 -9.55
C ILE A 101 9.91 16.72 -10.17
N LEU A 102 8.87 16.25 -10.89
CA LEU A 102 8.94 14.95 -11.55
C LEU A 102 9.97 14.92 -12.66
N THR A 103 10.21 16.03 -13.35
CA THR A 103 11.29 16.17 -14.34
C THR A 103 12.66 15.97 -13.66
N THR A 104 12.85 16.55 -12.49
CA THR A 104 14.08 16.39 -11.70
C THR A 104 14.29 14.94 -11.27
N LEU A 105 13.25 14.29 -10.74
CA LEU A 105 13.28 12.86 -10.38
C LEU A 105 13.64 11.98 -11.58
N ARG A 106 13.04 12.26 -12.74
CA ARG A 106 13.34 11.52 -13.98
C ARG A 106 14.77 11.73 -14.47
N LYS A 107 15.34 12.94 -14.36
CA LYS A 107 16.77 13.21 -14.62
C LYS A 107 17.68 12.40 -13.70
N ASN A 108 17.28 12.23 -12.44
CA ASN A 108 17.96 11.41 -11.43
C ASN A 108 17.70 9.90 -11.60
N LYS A 109 17.09 9.47 -12.73
CA LYS A 109 16.80 8.08 -13.07
C LYS A 109 15.81 7.38 -12.11
N VAL A 110 15.02 8.12 -11.37
CA VAL A 110 13.92 7.58 -10.55
C VAL A 110 12.80 7.13 -11.49
N SER A 111 12.29 5.91 -11.33
CA SER A 111 11.07 5.48 -12.01
C SER A 111 9.87 6.15 -11.35
N VAL A 112 9.06 6.88 -12.11
CA VAL A 112 7.88 7.56 -11.58
C VAL A 112 6.62 7.02 -12.24
N THR A 113 5.64 6.65 -11.43
CA THR A 113 4.29 6.24 -11.87
C THR A 113 3.26 7.11 -11.15
N TYR A 114 2.37 7.73 -11.90
CA TYR A 114 1.22 8.48 -11.42
C TYR A 114 -0.05 7.69 -11.74
N ILE A 115 -0.86 7.41 -10.73
CA ILE A 115 -2.08 6.61 -10.83
C ILE A 115 -3.21 7.38 -10.16
N ASP A 116 -4.24 7.73 -10.91
CA ASP A 116 -5.29 8.59 -10.40
C ASP A 116 -6.59 8.46 -11.22
N HIS A 117 -7.72 8.82 -10.62
CA HIS A 117 -9.02 8.85 -11.27
C HIS A 117 -9.65 10.25 -11.33
N HIS A 118 -9.06 11.23 -10.63
CA HIS A 118 -9.53 12.61 -10.66
C HIS A 118 -9.40 13.24 -12.06
N ASP A 119 -10.21 14.23 -12.32
CA ASP A 119 -10.12 14.95 -13.59
C ASP A 119 -8.75 15.65 -13.73
N ILE A 120 -8.07 15.44 -14.85
CA ILE A 120 -6.75 15.97 -15.12
C ILE A 120 -6.70 16.61 -16.50
N ASP A 121 -6.07 17.78 -16.61
CA ASP A 121 -5.88 18.44 -17.91
C ASP A 121 -5.08 17.52 -18.87
N PRO A 122 -5.61 17.20 -20.06
CA PRO A 122 -4.90 16.39 -21.05
C PRO A 122 -3.51 16.90 -21.43
N ASN A 123 -3.25 18.21 -21.29
CA ASN A 123 -1.92 18.77 -21.54
C ASN A 123 -0.93 18.39 -20.43
N VAL A 124 -1.39 18.28 -19.18
CA VAL A 124 -0.58 17.78 -18.06
C VAL A 124 -0.22 16.32 -18.29
N VAL A 125 -1.19 15.49 -18.69
CA VAL A 125 -0.92 14.08 -19.04
C VAL A 125 0.16 13.97 -20.11
N LYS A 126 0.04 14.76 -21.19
CA LYS A 126 1.05 14.80 -22.28
C LYS A 126 2.42 15.25 -21.77
N ALA A 127 2.46 16.25 -20.89
CA ALA A 127 3.71 16.74 -20.30
C ALA A 127 4.39 15.65 -19.44
N LEU A 128 3.64 14.95 -18.61
CA LEU A 128 4.12 13.84 -17.79
C LEU A 128 4.66 12.70 -18.66
N GLN A 129 3.94 12.32 -19.70
CA GLN A 129 4.38 11.27 -20.64
C GLN A 129 5.65 11.68 -21.39
N LYS A 130 5.79 12.95 -21.78
CA LYS A 130 7.00 13.49 -22.45
C LYS A 130 8.26 13.34 -21.59
N ILE A 131 8.14 13.50 -20.27
CA ILE A 131 9.25 13.28 -19.32
C ILE A 131 9.35 11.82 -18.87
N LYS A 132 8.64 10.88 -19.53
CA LYS A 132 8.66 9.45 -19.26
C LYS A 132 8.14 9.06 -17.86
N VAL A 133 7.20 9.80 -17.32
CA VAL A 133 6.34 9.35 -16.20
C VAL A 133 5.33 8.36 -16.77
N LYS A 134 5.17 7.21 -16.11
CA LYS A 134 4.09 6.29 -16.43
C LYS A 134 2.81 6.85 -15.83
N VAL A 135 1.85 7.19 -16.67
CA VAL A 135 0.53 7.67 -16.25
C VAL A 135 -0.48 6.54 -16.45
N ILE A 136 -1.19 6.20 -15.39
CA ILE A 136 -2.35 5.31 -15.36
C ILE A 136 -3.50 6.17 -14.87
N HIS A 137 -4.45 6.46 -15.75
CA HIS A 137 -5.52 7.40 -15.44
C HIS A 137 -6.81 6.96 -16.12
N ASP A 138 -7.83 6.69 -15.31
CA ASP A 138 -9.17 6.35 -15.78
C ASP A 138 -10.20 6.94 -14.81
N VAL A 139 -10.98 7.87 -15.27
CA VAL A 139 -12.05 8.51 -14.48
C VAL A 139 -13.24 7.58 -14.19
N ASN A 140 -13.25 6.39 -14.76
CA ASN A 140 -14.33 5.41 -14.55
C ASN A 140 -14.00 4.37 -13.48
N GLU A 141 -12.81 4.37 -12.91
CA GLU A 141 -12.41 3.38 -11.91
C GLU A 141 -11.60 4.08 -10.81
N CYS A 142 -11.89 3.82 -9.56
CA CYS A 142 -11.11 4.39 -8.46
C CYS A 142 -9.64 3.95 -8.54
N THR A 143 -8.76 4.70 -7.91
CA THR A 143 -7.31 4.51 -8.02
C THR A 143 -6.87 3.12 -7.60
N THR A 144 -7.42 2.57 -6.51
CA THR A 144 -7.10 1.21 -6.04
C THR A 144 -7.47 0.15 -7.06
N VAL A 145 -8.61 0.28 -7.75
CA VAL A 145 -9.01 -0.64 -8.83
C VAL A 145 -8.03 -0.56 -9.99
N GLN A 146 -7.54 0.64 -10.34
CA GLN A 146 -6.52 0.82 -11.38
C GLN A 146 -5.19 0.20 -10.98
N VAL A 147 -4.76 0.35 -9.71
CA VAL A 147 -3.55 -0.31 -9.15
C VAL A 147 -3.71 -1.83 -9.24
N TYR A 148 -4.82 -2.38 -8.74
CA TYR A 148 -5.12 -3.80 -8.80
C TYR A 148 -5.06 -4.33 -10.24
N ASN A 149 -5.80 -3.72 -11.14
CA ASN A 149 -5.89 -4.19 -12.53
C ASN A 149 -4.52 -4.14 -13.25
N THR A 150 -3.71 -3.13 -12.96
CA THR A 150 -2.38 -2.96 -13.56
C THR A 150 -1.37 -3.96 -13.01
N TYR A 151 -1.42 -4.27 -11.73
CA TYR A 151 -0.37 -5.04 -11.04
C TYR A 151 -0.84 -6.38 -10.48
N LYS A 152 -2.03 -6.87 -10.86
CA LYS A 152 -2.63 -8.10 -10.34
C LYS A 152 -1.71 -9.33 -10.31
N SER A 153 -0.77 -9.43 -11.25
CA SER A 153 0.19 -10.54 -11.28
C SER A 153 1.26 -10.50 -10.17
N LYS A 154 1.33 -9.40 -9.43
CA LYS A 154 2.24 -9.19 -8.29
C LYS A 154 1.50 -9.14 -6.97
N LEU A 155 0.19 -9.19 -7.01
CA LEU A 155 -0.69 -9.09 -5.85
C LEU A 155 -1.21 -10.49 -5.49
N ASN A 156 -1.56 -10.66 -4.23
CA ASN A 156 -2.19 -11.88 -3.77
C ASN A 156 -3.72 -11.86 -4.00
N ASP A 157 -4.39 -12.96 -3.67
CA ASP A 157 -5.82 -13.12 -3.91
C ASP A 157 -6.69 -12.14 -3.11
N HIS A 158 -6.23 -11.66 -1.94
CA HIS A 158 -6.97 -10.70 -1.11
C HIS A 158 -7.01 -9.28 -1.70
N ALA A 159 -6.07 -8.94 -2.57
CA ALA A 159 -6.00 -7.61 -3.18
C ALA A 159 -7.25 -7.24 -3.96
N SER A 160 -7.94 -8.22 -4.56
CA SER A 160 -9.23 -8.01 -5.24
C SER A 160 -10.32 -7.56 -4.27
N PHE A 161 -10.33 -8.08 -3.03
CA PHE A 161 -11.27 -7.66 -2.00
C PHE A 161 -10.99 -6.25 -1.49
N VAL A 162 -9.71 -5.91 -1.29
CA VAL A 162 -9.29 -4.55 -0.92
C VAL A 162 -9.72 -3.55 -1.99
N ALA A 163 -9.50 -3.88 -3.27
CA ALA A 163 -9.95 -3.05 -4.39
C ALA A 163 -11.49 -2.94 -4.46
N THR A 164 -12.23 -4.01 -4.11
CA THR A 164 -13.69 -3.97 -4.01
C THR A 164 -14.16 -3.00 -2.91
N CYS A 165 -13.53 -3.04 -1.75
CA CYS A 165 -13.85 -2.13 -0.65
C CYS A 165 -13.59 -0.67 -1.02
N ALA A 166 -12.49 -0.38 -1.72
CA ALA A 166 -12.18 0.95 -2.20
C ALA A 166 -13.22 1.44 -3.23
N ALA A 167 -13.58 0.60 -4.21
CA ALA A 167 -14.62 0.95 -5.19
C ALA A 167 -15.98 1.28 -4.53
N ILE A 168 -16.36 0.53 -3.48
CA ILE A 168 -17.61 0.79 -2.74
C ILE A 168 -17.56 2.16 -2.05
N THR A 169 -16.47 2.49 -1.38
CA THR A 169 -16.35 3.73 -0.62
C THR A 169 -16.21 4.96 -1.49
N ASP A 170 -15.73 4.76 -2.70
CA ASP A 170 -15.56 5.80 -3.72
C ASP A 170 -16.80 5.92 -4.66
N TYR A 171 -17.86 5.16 -4.34
CA TYR A 171 -19.11 5.12 -5.14
C TYR A 171 -18.90 4.72 -6.59
N MET A 172 -17.93 3.84 -6.83
CA MET A 172 -17.53 3.33 -8.15
C MET A 172 -17.72 1.81 -8.29
N GLU A 173 -18.46 1.17 -7.39
CA GLU A 173 -18.72 -0.27 -7.43
C GLU A 173 -19.59 -0.73 -8.62
N ASP A 174 -20.25 0.20 -9.32
CA ASP A 174 -21.02 -0.05 -10.53
C ASP A 174 -20.19 0.08 -11.83
N ARG A 175 -18.94 0.53 -11.72
CA ARG A 175 -18.05 0.74 -12.86
C ARG A 175 -17.56 -0.56 -13.47
N PRO A 176 -17.03 -0.53 -14.73
CA PRO A 176 -16.77 -1.74 -15.49
C PRO A 176 -15.89 -2.80 -14.81
N ILE A 177 -14.85 -2.37 -14.07
CA ILE A 177 -13.96 -3.29 -13.33
C ILE A 177 -14.48 -3.47 -11.91
N GLY A 178 -14.85 -2.37 -11.23
CA GLY A 178 -15.40 -2.39 -9.88
C GLY A 178 -16.58 -3.36 -9.74
N SER A 179 -17.52 -3.37 -10.69
CA SER A 179 -18.67 -4.28 -10.68
C SER A 179 -18.29 -5.75 -10.83
N LYS A 180 -17.27 -6.06 -11.64
CA LYS A 180 -16.75 -7.43 -11.77
C LYS A 180 -16.06 -7.90 -10.50
N LEU A 181 -15.36 -7.01 -9.82
CA LEU A 181 -14.74 -7.31 -8.54
C LEU A 181 -15.79 -7.55 -7.47
N LEU A 182 -16.82 -6.70 -7.37
CA LEU A 182 -17.90 -6.86 -6.41
C LEU A 182 -18.67 -8.17 -6.62
N GLN A 183 -18.87 -8.61 -7.87
CA GLN A 183 -19.53 -9.89 -8.16
C GLN A 183 -18.78 -11.12 -7.66
N MET A 184 -17.51 -11.00 -7.28
CA MET A 184 -16.72 -12.11 -6.70
C MET A 184 -17.06 -12.34 -5.22
N TYR A 185 -17.80 -11.43 -4.58
CA TYR A 185 -18.04 -11.42 -3.13
C TYR A 185 -19.52 -11.25 -2.81
N ASP A 186 -19.90 -11.66 -1.60
CA ASP A 186 -21.17 -11.24 -1.05
C ASP A 186 -21.19 -9.72 -0.84
N ARG A 187 -22.18 -9.06 -1.45
CA ARG A 187 -22.25 -7.59 -1.45
C ARG A 187 -22.38 -7.00 -0.04
N GLN A 188 -23.15 -7.65 0.82
CA GLN A 188 -23.36 -7.13 2.19
C GLN A 188 -22.08 -7.25 3.01
N PHE A 189 -21.35 -8.35 2.84
CA PHE A 189 -20.08 -8.56 3.49
C PHE A 189 -19.03 -7.53 3.02
N ALA A 190 -18.95 -7.27 1.71
CA ALA A 190 -18.06 -6.27 1.15
C ALA A 190 -18.39 -4.86 1.66
N LEU A 191 -19.69 -4.51 1.73
CA LEU A 191 -20.15 -3.23 2.24
C LEU A 191 -19.80 -3.02 3.73
N ILE A 192 -19.99 -4.04 4.58
CA ILE A 192 -19.60 -3.96 5.99
C ILE A 192 -18.10 -3.76 6.12
N SER A 193 -17.29 -4.51 5.38
CA SER A 193 -15.83 -4.41 5.42
C SER A 193 -15.34 -3.03 4.95
N ALA A 194 -15.91 -2.50 3.88
CA ALA A 194 -15.63 -1.16 3.38
C ALA A 194 -15.99 -0.09 4.41
N THR A 195 -17.15 -0.22 5.04
CA THR A 195 -17.62 0.71 6.09
C THR A 195 -16.70 0.68 7.32
N VAL A 196 -16.25 -0.51 7.75
CA VAL A 196 -15.29 -0.65 8.87
C VAL A 196 -14.00 0.13 8.56
N LEU A 197 -13.44 0.01 7.36
CA LEU A 197 -12.26 0.78 6.96
C LEU A 197 -12.52 2.28 6.97
N THR A 198 -13.62 2.73 6.37
CA THR A 198 -13.97 4.14 6.31
C THR A 198 -14.04 4.77 7.69
N TYR A 199 -14.73 4.14 8.64
CA TYR A 199 -14.83 4.67 9.99
C TYR A 199 -13.49 4.69 10.73
N ASN A 200 -12.62 3.73 10.49
CA ASN A 200 -11.28 3.74 11.06
C ASN A 200 -10.42 4.87 10.47
N ILE A 201 -10.48 5.10 9.17
CA ILE A 201 -9.72 6.16 8.51
C ILE A 201 -10.23 7.54 8.97
N VAL A 202 -11.53 7.79 8.85
CA VAL A 202 -12.14 9.08 9.22
C VAL A 202 -11.99 9.37 10.71
N GLY A 203 -12.24 8.38 11.58
CA GLY A 203 -12.13 8.54 13.02
C GLY A 203 -10.68 8.78 13.51
N ARG A 204 -9.69 8.35 12.72
CA ARG A 204 -8.26 8.44 13.05
C ARG A 204 -7.40 9.16 12.03
N GLN A 205 -8.00 9.99 11.19
CA GLN A 205 -7.27 10.72 10.14
C GLN A 205 -6.14 11.63 10.67
N ARG A 206 -6.13 11.95 11.98
CA ARG A 206 -5.09 12.74 12.66
C ARG A 206 -4.00 11.88 13.31
N GLU A 207 -4.06 10.57 13.16
CA GLU A 207 -3.12 9.61 13.71
C GLU A 207 -2.29 8.97 12.57
N PRO A 208 -1.23 9.63 12.08
CA PRO A 208 -0.49 9.16 10.89
C PRO A 208 0.09 7.75 11.08
N ASP A 209 0.54 7.42 12.28
CA ASP A 209 1.08 6.08 12.57
C ASP A 209 0.01 5.00 12.44
N TYR A 210 -1.24 5.31 12.81
CA TYR A 210 -2.34 4.38 12.64
C TYR A 210 -2.72 4.19 11.17
N LEU A 211 -2.74 5.24 10.37
CA LEU A 211 -3.01 5.12 8.95
C LEU A 211 -1.91 4.32 8.23
N LEU A 212 -0.64 4.50 8.61
CA LEU A 212 0.46 3.68 8.11
C LEU A 212 0.34 2.22 8.55
N TYR A 213 -0.10 1.97 9.78
CA TYR A 213 -0.43 0.63 10.27
C TYR A 213 -1.52 -0.03 9.42
N LEU A 214 -2.60 0.71 9.05
CA LEU A 214 -3.62 0.17 8.14
C LEU A 214 -3.05 -0.20 6.76
N VAL A 215 -2.18 0.65 6.19
CA VAL A 215 -1.48 0.34 4.93
C VAL A 215 -0.67 -0.96 5.06
N GLU A 216 0.04 -1.14 6.17
CA GLU A 216 0.85 -2.33 6.42
C GLU A 216 -0.01 -3.59 6.51
N GLU A 217 -1.04 -3.58 7.36
CA GLU A 217 -1.94 -4.71 7.57
C GLU A 217 -2.69 -5.11 6.30
N LEU A 218 -3.21 -4.14 5.55
CA LEU A 218 -3.88 -4.40 4.26
C LEU A 218 -2.90 -4.97 3.22
N SER A 219 -1.62 -4.58 3.28
CA SER A 219 -0.59 -5.14 2.38
C SER A 219 -0.22 -6.59 2.73
N GLU A 220 -0.43 -7.03 3.97
CA GLU A 220 -0.14 -8.38 4.48
C GLU A 220 -1.28 -9.38 4.27
N SER A 221 -2.29 -9.04 3.48
CA SER A 221 -3.38 -9.95 3.10
C SER A 221 -4.45 -10.17 4.16
N LYS A 222 -4.71 -9.19 5.00
CA LYS A 222 -5.81 -9.26 5.94
C LYS A 222 -7.08 -8.63 5.34
N PHE A 223 -8.20 -9.21 5.67
CA PHE A 223 -9.47 -8.54 5.46
C PHE A 223 -9.58 -7.34 6.42
N PRO A 224 -10.28 -6.27 6.03
CA PRO A 224 -10.43 -5.11 6.90
C PRO A 224 -10.94 -5.43 8.32
N HIS A 225 -11.84 -6.39 8.43
CA HIS A 225 -12.41 -6.83 9.70
C HIS A 225 -11.51 -7.79 10.51
N ASP A 226 -10.45 -8.33 9.90
CA ASP A 226 -9.44 -9.17 10.59
C ASP A 226 -8.29 -8.33 11.17
N ILE A 227 -8.21 -7.05 10.81
CA ILE A 227 -7.23 -6.14 11.39
C ILE A 227 -7.65 -5.85 12.83
N PRO A 228 -6.75 -6.07 13.82
CA PRO A 228 -7.10 -5.93 15.22
C PRO A 228 -7.74 -4.57 15.57
N ASN A 229 -8.82 -4.61 16.32
CA ASN A 229 -9.57 -3.46 16.84
C ASN A 229 -10.27 -2.59 15.79
N THR A 230 -10.26 -2.92 14.51
CA THR A 230 -10.95 -2.11 13.49
C THR A 230 -12.47 -2.16 13.64
N PHE A 231 -13.01 -3.33 14.00
CA PHE A 231 -14.46 -3.48 14.19
C PHE A 231 -14.95 -2.74 15.43
N GLU A 232 -14.26 -2.87 16.56
CA GLU A 232 -14.56 -2.16 17.80
C GLU A 232 -14.46 -0.64 17.61
N PHE A 233 -13.48 -0.19 16.85
CA PHE A 233 -13.31 1.23 16.53
C PHE A 233 -14.46 1.75 15.67
N ALA A 234 -14.86 1.00 14.64
CA ALA A 234 -15.98 1.37 13.80
C ALA A 234 -17.28 1.51 14.59
N GLN A 235 -17.53 0.64 15.59
CA GLN A 235 -18.70 0.71 16.46
C GLN A 235 -18.77 2.00 17.30
N ILE A 236 -17.64 2.59 17.65
CA ILE A 236 -17.60 3.85 18.44
C ILE A 236 -17.96 5.05 17.57
N GLN A 237 -17.78 4.97 16.25
CA GLN A 237 -18.06 6.06 15.31
C GLN A 237 -19.54 6.16 14.90
N VAL A 238 -20.35 5.13 15.19
CA VAL A 238 -21.78 5.06 14.91
C VAL A 238 -22.58 5.62 16.06
#